data_ef33825b49eb91a8de1ceb566d231439
#
_entry.id   ef33825b49eb91a8de1ceb566d231439
#
_cell.length_a   1.000
_cell.length_b   1.000
_cell.length_c   1.000
_cell.angle_alpha   90.00
_cell.angle_beta   90.00
_cell.angle_gamma   90.00
#
_symmetry.space_group_name_H-M   'P 1'
#
loop_
_entity.id
_entity.type
_entity.pdbx_description
1 polymer ?
#
loop_
_entity_poly.entity_id
_entity_poly.type
_entity_poly.pdbx_seq_one_letter_code
_entity_poly.pdbx_strand_id
1 'polypeptide(L)'
;MLAHLKQELGLQVLTDIHESHQAAVVGQVVDVLQIPAFLCRQTDLLLAAAAAVQDPTAAATAVNVKKGQFLAPWDMAQVVTKLRAAGLQGDEQLWLTERGTSFGYNTLVVDMRSLPQLRQQGCPVIFDATHSVQQPGGRGNSTGGQREFVAPLARAAMAVGVDGPVSYTHLRAHETPIN
;
A
#
# COMPACT_ATOMS: atom_id res chain seq x y z
N MET A 1 -15.19 13.83 -6.21
CA MET A 1 -14.43 14.27 -5.02
C MET A 1 -12.93 14.27 -5.28
N LEU A 2 -12.23 13.12 -5.49
CA LEU A 2 -10.77 13.10 -5.69
C LEU A 2 -10.29 13.97 -6.87
N ALA A 3 -10.96 13.91 -8.02
CA ALA A 3 -10.65 14.76 -9.17
C ALA A 3 -10.71 16.26 -8.83
N HIS A 4 -11.71 16.67 -8.07
CA HIS A 4 -11.86 18.04 -7.61
C HIS A 4 -10.73 18.46 -6.67
N LEU A 5 -10.40 17.62 -5.66
CA LEU A 5 -9.28 17.91 -4.76
C LEU A 5 -7.94 18.02 -5.51
N LYS A 6 -7.71 17.13 -6.49
CA LYS A 6 -6.51 17.17 -7.34
C LYS A 6 -6.40 18.48 -8.11
N GLN A 7 -7.50 18.93 -8.72
CA GLN A 7 -7.55 20.17 -9.48
C GLN A 7 -7.41 21.43 -8.62
N GLU A 8 -8.14 21.50 -7.50
CA GLU A 8 -8.15 22.66 -6.61
C GLU A 8 -6.84 22.85 -5.84
N LEU A 9 -6.22 21.76 -5.41
CA LEU A 9 -5.06 21.80 -4.52
C LEU A 9 -3.73 21.48 -5.22
N GLY A 10 -3.75 21.05 -6.48
CA GLY A 10 -2.55 20.63 -7.22
C GLY A 10 -1.83 19.43 -6.58
N LEU A 11 -2.55 18.56 -5.87
CA LEU A 11 -1.98 17.43 -5.15
C LEU A 11 -1.97 16.17 -6.01
N GLN A 12 -0.95 15.33 -5.81
CA GLN A 12 -0.99 13.95 -6.26
C GLN A 12 -1.92 13.15 -5.35
N VAL A 13 -2.65 12.20 -5.94
CA VAL A 13 -3.67 11.43 -5.24
C VAL A 13 -3.40 9.94 -5.35
N LEU A 14 -3.42 9.27 -4.22
CA LEU A 14 -3.36 7.82 -4.09
C LEU A 14 -4.66 7.33 -3.45
N THR A 15 -5.23 6.23 -3.94
CA THR A 15 -6.39 5.58 -3.31
C THR A 15 -6.39 4.07 -3.49
N ASP A 16 -7.05 3.38 -2.56
CA ASP A 16 -7.28 1.93 -2.63
C ASP A 16 -8.29 1.57 -3.73
N ILE A 17 -8.04 0.44 -4.39
CA ILE A 17 -9.02 -0.29 -5.19
C ILE A 17 -9.21 -1.68 -4.59
N HIS A 18 -10.45 -2.20 -4.61
CA HIS A 18 -10.80 -3.48 -3.98
C HIS A 18 -11.30 -4.52 -4.99
N GLU A 19 -11.72 -4.08 -6.16
CA GLU A 19 -12.31 -4.89 -7.21
C GLU A 19 -11.64 -4.57 -8.56
N SER A 20 -11.44 -5.57 -9.40
CA SER A 20 -10.75 -5.40 -10.68
C SER A 20 -11.40 -4.35 -11.59
N HIS A 21 -12.74 -4.27 -11.58
CA HIS A 21 -13.48 -3.30 -12.40
C HIS A 21 -13.27 -1.84 -11.98
N GLN A 22 -12.80 -1.58 -10.75
CA GLN A 22 -12.52 -0.22 -10.26
C GLN A 22 -11.24 0.35 -10.86
N ALA A 23 -10.27 -0.49 -11.25
CA ALA A 23 -8.94 -0.07 -11.65
C ALA A 23 -8.97 0.95 -12.81
N ALA A 24 -9.71 0.65 -13.88
CA ALA A 24 -9.79 1.52 -15.05
C ALA A 24 -10.44 2.88 -14.72
N VAL A 25 -11.56 2.86 -13.99
CA VAL A 25 -12.31 4.09 -13.65
C VAL A 25 -11.54 4.97 -12.68
N VAL A 26 -10.94 4.37 -11.65
CA VAL A 26 -10.15 5.09 -10.63
C VAL A 26 -8.85 5.60 -11.24
N GLY A 27 -8.20 4.82 -12.11
CA GLY A 27 -6.96 5.18 -12.80
C GLY A 27 -7.07 6.42 -13.69
N GLN A 28 -8.29 6.77 -14.16
CA GLN A 28 -8.50 8.03 -14.90
C GLN A 28 -8.34 9.29 -14.01
N VAL A 29 -8.36 9.13 -12.70
CA VAL A 29 -8.39 10.27 -11.76
C VAL A 29 -7.15 10.35 -10.90
N VAL A 30 -6.73 9.22 -10.31
CA VAL A 30 -5.64 9.20 -9.32
C VAL A 30 -4.28 9.02 -9.98
N ASP A 31 -3.22 9.43 -9.29
CA ASP A 31 -1.85 9.24 -9.76
C ASP A 31 -1.31 7.87 -9.42
N VAL A 32 -1.77 7.28 -8.30
CA VAL A 32 -1.32 5.97 -7.83
C VAL A 32 -2.52 5.12 -7.43
N LEU A 33 -2.62 3.94 -8.01
CA LEU A 33 -3.57 2.89 -7.60
C LEU A 33 -2.96 2.09 -6.46
N GLN A 34 -3.65 1.97 -5.33
CA GLN A 34 -3.18 1.18 -4.20
C GLN A 34 -3.93 -0.14 -4.09
N ILE A 35 -3.18 -1.22 -3.90
CA ILE A 35 -3.71 -2.54 -3.57
C ILE A 35 -3.61 -2.74 -2.05
N PRO A 36 -4.74 -2.93 -1.34
CA PRO A 36 -4.75 -3.19 0.09
C PRO A 36 -3.98 -4.47 0.46
N ALA A 37 -3.48 -4.51 1.70
CA ALA A 37 -2.65 -5.61 2.18
C ALA A 37 -3.34 -6.98 2.09
N PHE A 38 -4.63 -7.08 2.42
CA PHE A 38 -5.37 -8.34 2.32
C PHE A 38 -5.53 -8.84 0.88
N LEU A 39 -5.49 -7.95 -0.10
CA LEU A 39 -5.70 -8.25 -1.52
C LEU A 39 -4.39 -8.34 -2.31
N CYS A 40 -3.25 -8.22 -1.66
CA CYS A 40 -1.95 -8.14 -2.33
C CYS A 40 -1.59 -9.36 -3.20
N ARG A 41 -2.26 -10.49 -2.99
CA ARG A 41 -2.08 -11.72 -3.79
C ARG A 41 -3.17 -11.95 -4.84
N GLN A 42 -4.18 -11.13 -4.90
CA GLN A 42 -5.31 -11.27 -5.83
C GLN A 42 -4.85 -10.93 -7.24
N THR A 43 -4.66 -11.97 -8.05
CA THR A 43 -4.00 -11.84 -9.35
C THR A 43 -4.79 -10.99 -10.34
N ASP A 44 -6.10 -11.15 -10.43
CA ASP A 44 -6.97 -10.38 -11.31
C ASP A 44 -6.98 -8.89 -10.97
N LEU A 45 -6.96 -8.53 -9.67
CA LEU A 45 -6.86 -7.15 -9.23
C LEU A 45 -5.50 -6.54 -9.59
N LEU A 46 -4.41 -7.28 -9.38
CA LEU A 46 -3.06 -6.85 -9.76
C LEU A 46 -2.95 -6.60 -11.27
N LEU A 47 -3.47 -7.52 -12.09
CA LEU A 47 -3.45 -7.39 -13.55
C LEU A 47 -4.31 -6.22 -14.03
N ALA A 48 -5.48 -6.00 -13.42
CA ALA A 48 -6.34 -4.87 -13.75
C ALA A 48 -5.67 -3.52 -13.39
N ALA A 49 -4.98 -3.44 -12.25
CA ALA A 49 -4.23 -2.25 -11.86
C ALA A 49 -3.07 -1.97 -12.82
N ALA A 50 -2.33 -3.01 -13.23
CA ALA A 50 -1.26 -2.88 -14.22
C ALA A 50 -1.78 -2.38 -15.57
N ALA A 51 -2.90 -2.95 -16.04
CA ALA A 51 -3.53 -2.52 -17.29
C ALA A 51 -3.98 -1.05 -17.25
N ALA A 52 -4.53 -0.60 -16.10
CA ALA A 52 -4.95 0.79 -15.92
C ALA A 52 -3.77 1.78 -15.95
N VAL A 53 -2.60 1.41 -15.39
CA VAL A 53 -1.38 2.26 -15.44
C VAL A 53 -0.78 2.31 -16.85
N GLN A 54 -1.02 1.30 -17.68
CA GLN A 54 -0.54 1.25 -19.07
C GLN A 54 -1.49 1.92 -20.05
N ASP A 55 -2.69 2.29 -19.64
CA ASP A 55 -3.62 3.04 -20.48
C ASP A 55 -3.06 4.46 -20.70
N PRO A 56 -2.73 4.83 -21.95
CA PRO A 56 -2.15 6.16 -22.24
C PRO A 56 -3.09 7.32 -21.92
N THR A 57 -4.36 7.06 -21.70
CA THR A 57 -5.38 8.07 -21.34
C THR A 57 -5.57 8.19 -19.84
N ALA A 58 -5.02 7.26 -19.04
CA ALA A 58 -5.14 7.29 -17.59
C ALA A 58 -4.26 8.37 -16.95
N ALA A 59 -4.68 8.86 -15.80
CA ALA A 59 -3.86 9.69 -14.93
C ALA A 59 -2.89 8.85 -14.07
N ALA A 60 -3.24 7.58 -13.81
CA ALA A 60 -2.45 6.69 -12.98
C ALA A 60 -1.11 6.33 -13.65
N THR A 61 -0.02 6.54 -12.92
CA THR A 61 1.35 6.28 -13.37
C THR A 61 2.02 5.15 -12.59
N ALA A 62 1.45 4.75 -11.45
CA ALA A 62 2.03 3.72 -10.60
C ALA A 62 0.98 2.87 -9.88
N VAL A 63 1.40 1.66 -9.51
CA VAL A 63 0.67 0.77 -8.59
C VAL A 63 1.49 0.66 -7.31
N ASN A 64 0.87 0.96 -6.18
CA ASN A 64 1.43 0.69 -4.86
C ASN A 64 0.78 -0.56 -4.26
N VAL A 65 1.58 -1.56 -3.87
CA VAL A 65 1.06 -2.78 -3.25
C VAL A 65 1.48 -2.85 -1.79
N LYS A 66 0.50 -2.85 -0.89
CA LYS A 66 0.76 -3.06 0.54
C LYS A 66 1.08 -4.53 0.80
N LYS A 67 2.20 -4.79 1.48
CA LYS A 67 2.55 -6.14 1.91
C LYS A 67 1.50 -6.68 2.87
N GLY A 68 0.98 -7.86 2.59
CA GLY A 68 0.06 -8.56 3.50
C GLY A 68 0.72 -8.83 4.86
N GLN A 69 -0.06 -8.68 5.94
CA GLN A 69 0.41 -8.95 7.31
C GLN A 69 0.86 -10.40 7.52
N PHE A 70 0.40 -11.29 6.64
CA PHE A 70 0.67 -12.73 6.63
C PHE A 70 1.85 -13.14 5.74
N LEU A 71 2.49 -12.18 5.05
CA LEU A 71 3.59 -12.43 4.14
C LEU A 71 4.94 -12.06 4.74
N ALA A 72 5.94 -12.88 4.46
CA ALA A 72 7.32 -12.46 4.58
C ALA A 72 7.68 -11.43 3.50
N PRO A 73 8.65 -10.53 3.74
CA PRO A 73 9.02 -9.50 2.75
C PRO A 73 9.49 -10.10 1.42
N TRP A 74 10.17 -11.23 1.41
CA TRP A 74 10.62 -11.92 0.17
C TRP A 74 9.47 -12.55 -0.61
N ASP A 75 8.31 -12.84 0.00
CA ASP A 75 7.14 -13.36 -0.71
C ASP A 75 6.54 -12.32 -1.66
N MET A 76 6.84 -11.03 -1.45
CA MET A 76 6.43 -9.96 -2.36
C MET A 76 7.08 -10.07 -3.74
N ALA A 77 8.14 -10.87 -3.90
CA ALA A 77 8.72 -11.18 -5.19
C ALA A 77 7.69 -11.72 -6.19
N GLN A 78 6.72 -12.53 -5.71
CA GLN A 78 5.66 -13.07 -6.57
C GLN A 78 4.70 -11.98 -7.07
N VAL A 79 4.43 -10.99 -6.26
CA VAL A 79 3.62 -9.82 -6.65
C VAL A 79 4.35 -8.99 -7.69
N VAL A 80 5.63 -8.70 -7.45
CA VAL A 80 6.49 -7.97 -8.39
C VAL A 80 6.57 -8.70 -9.73
N THR A 81 6.81 -10.02 -9.71
CA THR A 81 6.87 -10.84 -10.93
C THR A 81 5.59 -10.74 -11.75
N LYS A 82 4.41 -10.81 -11.11
CA LYS A 82 3.12 -10.68 -11.82
C LYS A 82 2.96 -9.31 -12.46
N LEU A 83 3.27 -8.24 -11.75
CA LEU A 83 3.11 -6.88 -12.24
C LEU A 83 4.13 -6.54 -13.33
N ARG A 84 5.38 -7.03 -13.22
CA ARG A 84 6.38 -6.92 -14.27
C ARG A 84 5.96 -7.69 -15.53
N ALA A 85 5.46 -8.93 -15.38
CA ALA A 85 4.93 -9.71 -16.50
C ALA A 85 3.70 -9.06 -17.16
N ALA A 86 2.93 -8.30 -16.39
CA ALA A 86 1.80 -7.53 -16.90
C ALA A 86 2.21 -6.18 -17.52
N GLY A 87 3.52 -5.87 -17.63
CA GLY A 87 4.06 -4.74 -18.37
C GLY A 87 4.54 -3.53 -17.55
N LEU A 88 4.47 -3.56 -16.21
CA LEU A 88 5.05 -2.50 -15.37
C LEU A 88 6.57 -2.64 -15.30
N GLN A 89 7.29 -2.07 -16.26
CA GLN A 89 8.75 -2.21 -16.38
C GLN A 89 9.54 -1.08 -15.73
N GLY A 90 8.96 0.10 -15.58
CA GLY A 90 9.60 1.25 -14.94
C GLY A 90 9.74 1.07 -13.44
N ASP A 91 10.88 1.48 -12.88
CA ASP A 91 11.13 1.36 -11.43
C ASP A 91 10.12 2.21 -10.62
N GLU A 92 9.68 3.33 -11.18
CA GLU A 92 8.71 4.22 -10.53
C GLU A 92 7.25 3.76 -10.68
N GLN A 93 6.97 2.76 -11.55
CA GLN A 93 5.61 2.30 -11.80
C GLN A 93 5.07 1.32 -10.76
N LEU A 94 5.93 0.74 -9.94
CA LEU A 94 5.57 -0.26 -8.94
C LEU A 94 6.24 0.05 -7.61
N TRP A 95 5.42 0.29 -6.59
CA TRP A 95 5.87 0.54 -5.24
C TRP A 95 5.45 -0.59 -4.30
N LEU A 96 6.24 -0.85 -3.27
CA LEU A 96 5.93 -1.80 -2.22
C LEU A 96 5.81 -1.08 -0.88
N THR A 97 4.74 -1.35 -0.14
CA THR A 97 4.52 -0.72 1.17
C THR A 97 4.59 -1.74 2.30
N GLU A 98 5.52 -1.53 3.24
CA GLU A 98 5.54 -2.22 4.54
C GLU A 98 4.50 -1.59 5.46
N ARG A 99 3.75 -2.42 6.18
CA ARG A 99 2.68 -1.99 7.08
C ARG A 99 2.53 -2.85 8.35
N GLY A 100 3.53 -3.65 8.65
CA GLY A 100 3.54 -4.57 9.77
C GLY A 100 3.10 -5.98 9.41
N THR A 101 3.47 -6.89 10.27
CA THR A 101 3.20 -8.33 10.17
C THR A 101 2.47 -8.77 11.44
N SER A 102 1.52 -9.70 11.30
CA SER A 102 0.79 -10.27 12.43
C SER A 102 1.73 -10.97 13.41
N PHE A 103 1.61 -10.63 14.67
CA PHE A 103 2.37 -11.20 15.75
C PHE A 103 1.44 -11.58 16.92
N GLY A 104 1.01 -12.83 16.94
CA GLY A 104 -0.04 -13.28 17.86
C GLY A 104 -1.41 -12.71 17.49
N TYR A 105 -2.27 -12.55 18.49
CA TYR A 105 -3.63 -12.03 18.31
C TYR A 105 -3.66 -10.49 18.36
N ASN A 106 -4.37 -9.90 17.42
CA ASN A 106 -4.70 -8.46 17.43
C ASN A 106 -3.49 -7.50 17.53
N THR A 107 -2.30 -7.97 17.14
CA THR A 107 -1.06 -7.19 17.23
C THR A 107 -0.28 -7.27 15.93
N LEU A 108 0.28 -6.13 15.53
CA LEU A 108 1.22 -6.05 14.42
C LEU A 108 2.59 -5.60 14.93
N VAL A 109 3.63 -6.12 14.31
CA VAL A 109 5.02 -5.74 14.56
C VAL A 109 5.69 -5.40 13.24
N VAL A 110 6.53 -4.38 13.24
CA VAL A 110 7.38 -4.05 12.11
C VAL A 110 8.78 -4.59 12.34
N ASP A 111 9.21 -5.48 11.47
CA ASP A 111 10.62 -5.82 11.36
C ASP A 111 11.29 -4.81 10.43
N MET A 112 12.11 -3.91 10.97
CA MET A 112 12.81 -2.89 10.19
C MET A 112 13.74 -3.49 9.13
N ARG A 113 14.15 -4.75 9.25
CA ARG A 113 14.91 -5.49 8.24
C ARG A 113 14.07 -5.79 6.99
N SER A 114 12.74 -5.78 7.11
CA SER A 114 11.85 -5.98 5.95
C SER A 114 12.03 -4.89 4.90
N LEU A 115 12.38 -3.68 5.28
CA LEU A 115 12.53 -2.55 4.37
C LEU A 115 13.66 -2.76 3.35
N PRO A 116 14.91 -3.05 3.74
CA PRO A 116 15.95 -3.38 2.78
C PRO A 116 15.70 -4.70 2.03
N GLN A 117 14.97 -5.65 2.62
CA GLN A 117 14.59 -6.89 1.93
C GLN A 117 13.55 -6.63 0.83
N LEU A 118 12.56 -5.77 1.06
CA LEU A 118 11.61 -5.33 0.02
C LEU A 118 12.35 -4.56 -1.10
N ARG A 119 13.32 -3.72 -0.76
CA ARG A 119 14.12 -2.98 -1.73
C ARG A 119 14.89 -3.89 -2.70
N GLN A 120 15.27 -5.10 -2.27
CA GLN A 120 15.91 -6.09 -3.14
C GLN A 120 15.02 -6.53 -4.32
N GLN A 121 13.73 -6.24 -4.28
CA GLN A 121 12.82 -6.48 -5.40
C GLN A 121 12.96 -5.45 -6.54
N GLY A 122 13.82 -4.43 -6.38
CA GLY A 122 14.03 -3.38 -7.39
C GLY A 122 12.86 -2.40 -7.51
N CYS A 123 12.16 -2.15 -6.40
CA CYS A 123 11.02 -1.23 -6.34
C CYS A 123 11.24 -0.20 -5.23
N PRO A 124 10.70 1.03 -5.37
CA PRO A 124 10.57 1.96 -4.26
C PRO A 124 9.82 1.33 -3.10
N VAL A 125 10.30 1.59 -1.88
CA VAL A 125 9.74 1.06 -0.64
C VAL A 125 9.10 2.18 0.17
N ILE A 126 7.82 2.03 0.43
CA ILE A 126 7.02 2.96 1.24
C ILE A 126 6.78 2.34 2.62
N PHE A 127 6.70 3.16 3.63
CA PHE A 127 6.36 2.74 4.99
C PHE A 127 5.04 3.34 5.45
N ASP A 128 4.05 2.49 5.73
CA ASP A 128 2.77 2.90 6.31
C ASP A 128 2.87 2.93 7.83
N ALA A 129 3.17 4.10 8.36
CA ALA A 129 3.39 4.30 9.79
C ALA A 129 2.11 4.16 10.63
N THR A 130 0.94 4.40 10.04
CA THR A 130 -0.34 4.32 10.74
C THR A 130 -0.80 2.88 10.92
N HIS A 131 -0.80 2.11 9.85
CA HIS A 131 -1.25 0.72 9.92
C HIS A 131 -0.24 -0.21 10.61
N SER A 132 1.03 0.17 10.68
CA SER A 132 2.05 -0.62 11.39
C SER A 132 1.87 -0.66 12.92
N VAL A 133 1.09 0.25 13.48
CA VAL A 133 0.75 0.29 14.92
C VAL A 133 -0.71 -0.10 15.19
N GLN A 134 -1.39 -0.62 14.18
CA GLN A 134 -2.78 -1.05 14.25
C GLN A 134 -2.92 -2.29 15.14
N GLN A 135 -4.04 -2.36 15.85
CA GLN A 135 -4.47 -3.54 16.61
C GLN A 135 -5.80 -4.04 16.02
N PRO A 136 -5.75 -4.88 14.97
CA PRO A 136 -6.94 -5.37 14.30
C PRO A 136 -7.88 -6.08 15.29
N GLY A 137 -9.16 -5.67 15.35
CA GLY A 137 -10.13 -6.23 16.30
C GLY A 137 -9.81 -5.98 17.78
N GLY A 138 -8.81 -5.17 18.12
CA GLY A 138 -8.35 -4.94 19.50
C GLY A 138 -9.37 -4.25 20.42
N ARG A 139 -10.49 -3.78 19.86
CA ARG A 139 -11.64 -3.21 20.61
C ARG A 139 -12.95 -3.96 20.36
N GLY A 140 -12.87 -5.24 20.05
CA GLY A 140 -14.03 -6.06 19.70
C GLY A 140 -14.57 -5.72 18.30
N ASN A 141 -15.55 -4.81 18.20
CA ASN A 141 -16.18 -4.44 16.93
C ASN A 141 -15.43 -3.34 16.14
N SER A 142 -14.24 -2.95 16.60
CA SER A 142 -13.43 -1.92 15.92
C SER A 142 -11.94 -2.17 16.10
N THR A 143 -11.16 -1.68 15.16
CA THR A 143 -9.71 -1.71 15.21
C THR A 143 -9.19 -0.70 16.25
N GLY A 144 -8.24 -1.15 17.08
CA GLY A 144 -7.43 -0.30 17.95
C GLY A 144 -6.12 0.12 17.27
N GLY A 145 -5.30 0.86 18.01
CA GLY A 145 -3.95 1.23 17.56
C GLY A 145 -3.20 2.01 18.63
N GLN A 146 -1.87 1.96 18.55
CA GLN A 146 -0.95 2.63 19.48
C GLN A 146 -0.35 3.85 18.80
N ARG A 147 -1.14 4.92 18.69
CA ARG A 147 -0.82 6.14 17.95
C ARG A 147 0.51 6.77 18.36
N GLU A 148 0.90 6.65 19.60
CA GLU A 148 2.15 7.18 20.16
C GLU A 148 3.40 6.62 19.45
N PHE A 149 3.30 5.47 18.83
CA PHE A 149 4.40 4.84 18.09
C PHE A 149 4.46 5.18 16.60
N VAL A 150 3.50 5.89 16.06
CA VAL A 150 3.50 6.29 14.62
C VAL A 150 4.76 7.10 14.30
N ALA A 151 5.02 8.18 15.04
CA ALA A 151 6.17 9.03 14.77
C ALA A 151 7.52 8.36 15.08
N PRO A 152 7.71 7.59 16.17
CA PRO A 152 8.91 6.81 16.37
C PRO A 152 9.21 5.82 15.24
N LEU A 153 8.22 5.05 14.81
CA LEU A 153 8.41 4.07 13.72
C LEU A 153 8.65 4.74 12.36
N ALA A 154 7.97 5.85 12.08
CA ALA A 154 8.24 6.61 10.85
C ALA A 154 9.69 7.11 10.80
N ARG A 155 10.21 7.67 11.91
CA ARG A 155 11.62 8.09 11.98
C ARG A 155 12.59 6.93 11.83
N ALA A 156 12.29 5.77 12.43
CA ALA A 156 13.10 4.57 12.28
C ALA A 156 13.13 4.09 10.82
N ALA A 157 11.99 4.05 10.15
CA ALA A 157 11.89 3.68 8.75
C ALA A 157 12.65 4.64 7.84
N MET A 158 12.56 5.95 8.08
CA MET A 158 13.35 6.95 7.35
C MET A 158 14.85 6.76 7.56
N ALA A 159 15.29 6.43 8.78
CA ALA A 159 16.70 6.15 9.08
C ALA A 159 17.21 4.89 8.37
N VAL A 160 16.35 3.89 8.18
CA VAL A 160 16.67 2.68 7.38
C VAL A 160 16.77 3.00 5.89
N GLY A 161 16.07 4.02 5.41
CA GLY A 161 16.17 4.50 4.04
C GLY A 161 14.99 4.09 3.16
N VAL A 162 13.74 4.30 3.62
CA VAL A 162 12.56 4.17 2.75
C VAL A 162 12.45 5.37 1.79
N ASP A 163 11.75 5.18 0.68
CA ASP A 163 11.54 6.23 -0.33
C ASP A 163 10.46 7.23 0.09
N GLY A 164 9.56 6.82 0.99
CA GLY A 164 8.58 7.71 1.58
C GLY A 164 7.77 7.07 2.72
N PRO A 165 7.36 7.86 3.72
CA PRO A 165 6.37 7.43 4.69
C PRO A 165 4.97 7.75 4.20
N VAL A 166 4.00 6.91 4.56
CA VAL A 166 2.57 7.20 4.46
C VAL A 166 1.99 7.25 5.86
N SER A 167 1.17 8.25 6.12
CA SER A 167 0.41 8.38 7.34
C SER A 167 -1.01 8.82 7.04
N TYR A 168 -1.97 8.23 7.73
CA TYR A 168 -3.38 8.58 7.63
C TYR A 168 -3.77 9.51 8.76
N THR A 169 -4.53 10.55 8.45
CA THR A 169 -4.93 11.60 9.40
C THR A 169 -6.04 11.16 10.35
N HIS A 170 -6.82 10.12 10.01
CA HIS A 170 -7.87 9.62 10.88
C HIS A 170 -7.31 8.59 11.88
N LEU A 171 -7.78 8.71 13.12
CA LEU A 171 -7.33 7.91 14.27
C LEU A 171 -7.76 6.44 14.24
N ARG A 172 -8.62 6.08 13.30
CA ARG A 172 -9.14 4.72 13.12
C ARG A 172 -8.84 4.31 11.70
N ALA A 173 -7.96 3.35 11.53
CA ALA A 173 -7.90 2.64 10.27
C ALA A 173 -9.26 1.96 10.08
N HIS A 174 -10.04 2.43 9.13
CA HIS A 174 -11.25 1.72 8.73
C HIS A 174 -10.80 0.50 7.95
N GLU A 175 -10.88 -0.67 8.59
CA GLU A 175 -10.99 -1.89 7.81
C GLU A 175 -12.32 -1.79 7.06
N THR A 176 -12.27 -1.96 5.75
CA THR A 176 -13.48 -2.08 4.94
C THR A 176 -14.31 -3.21 5.57
N PRO A 177 -15.58 -2.99 5.91
CA PRO A 177 -16.41 -4.07 6.43
C PRO A 177 -16.37 -5.21 5.41
N ILE A 178 -15.99 -6.39 5.85
CA ILE A 178 -16.16 -7.59 5.05
C ILE A 178 -17.67 -7.87 5.09
N ASN A 179 -18.39 -7.49 4.04
CA ASN A 179 -19.76 -7.91 3.79
C ASN A 179 -19.77 -9.33 3.23
#